data_2c2b6dd9d56b4a9be559746c83402212
#
_entry.id   2c2b6dd9d56b4a9be559746c83402212
#
_cell.length_a   1.000
_cell.length_b   1.000
_cell.length_c   1.000
_cell.angle_alpha   90.00
_cell.angle_beta   90.00
_cell.angle_gamma   90.00
#
_symmetry.space_group_name_H-M   'P 1'
#
loop_
_entity.id
_entity.type
_entity.pdbx_description
1 polymer ?
#
loop_
_entity_poly.entity_id
_entity_poly.type
_entity_poly.pdbx_seq_one_letter_code
_entity_poly.pdbx_strand_id
1 'polypeptide(L)'
;VLDRLARLNVHPLEYVHADVRDTQALDALFGRHTFGGVIHFAGLKAVGESVAQPLRYLDNNVSGTIHLLQAMERADVRRIVFSSSATVYGDPAVVPIPETAPLTATNPYGRSKLMCEDALRELFAADPRWQIAILRYFNPVGAHESGLIGESPNGVPNNLMPYITQVASGQREYLQIFGNDYSTPDGTGVRD
;
A
#
# COMPACT_ATOMS: atom_id res chain seq x y z
N VAL A 1 -17.55 1.48 5.36
CA VAL A 1 -16.90 0.18 5.10
C VAL A 1 -17.34 -0.85 6.13
N LEU A 2 -17.23 -0.57 7.45
CA LEU A 2 -17.56 -1.51 8.53
C LEU A 2 -18.99 -2.08 8.41
N ASP A 3 -20.00 -1.24 8.15
CA ASP A 3 -21.39 -1.69 7.94
C ASP A 3 -21.55 -2.63 6.74
N ARG A 4 -20.77 -2.40 5.68
CA ARG A 4 -20.74 -3.26 4.50
C ARG A 4 -20.08 -4.60 4.80
N LEU A 5 -18.98 -4.59 5.55
CA LEU A 5 -18.32 -5.82 6.02
C LEU A 5 -19.23 -6.63 6.94
N ALA A 6 -19.98 -5.97 7.85
CA ALA A 6 -20.95 -6.63 8.70
C ALA A 6 -22.07 -7.33 7.90
N ARG A 7 -22.49 -6.76 6.76
CA ARG A 7 -23.48 -7.40 5.86
C ARG A 7 -22.93 -8.61 5.10
N LEU A 8 -21.64 -8.62 4.81
CA LEU A 8 -20.96 -9.74 4.14
C LEU A 8 -20.64 -10.87 5.11
N ASN A 9 -20.75 -10.61 6.35
CA ASN A 9 -20.59 -11.40 7.55
C ASN A 9 -20.02 -12.80 7.37
N VAL A 10 -18.76 -12.94 7.63
CA VAL A 10 -18.16 -14.26 7.75
C VAL A 10 -17.67 -14.49 9.16
N HIS A 11 -17.14 -13.47 9.83
CA HIS A 11 -16.64 -13.52 11.21
C HIS A 11 -16.74 -12.15 11.89
N PRO A 12 -16.88 -12.10 13.21
CA PRO A 12 -16.82 -10.85 13.96
C PRO A 12 -15.53 -10.11 13.67
N LEU A 13 -15.64 -8.84 13.27
CA LEU A 13 -14.52 -7.94 13.04
C LEU A 13 -14.44 -6.95 14.19
N GLU A 14 -13.33 -6.95 14.91
CA GLU A 14 -13.04 -5.87 15.86
C GLU A 14 -12.32 -4.73 15.13
N TYR A 15 -12.81 -3.53 15.32
CA TYR A 15 -12.22 -2.32 14.77
C TYR A 15 -11.60 -1.48 15.88
N VAL A 16 -10.30 -1.20 15.74
CA VAL A 16 -9.56 -0.31 16.64
C VAL A 16 -9.05 0.87 15.83
N HIS A 17 -9.42 2.08 16.22
CA HIS A 17 -8.91 3.31 15.61
C HIS A 17 -7.58 3.67 16.28
N ALA A 18 -6.49 3.54 15.54
CA ALA A 18 -5.14 3.86 16.02
C ALA A 18 -4.25 4.33 14.87
N ASP A 19 -3.19 5.06 15.20
CA ASP A 19 -2.11 5.41 14.26
C ASP A 19 -0.96 4.42 14.44
N VAL A 20 -0.38 3.94 13.34
CA VAL A 20 0.78 3.02 13.39
C VAL A 20 2.03 3.65 14.05
N ARG A 21 2.04 4.96 14.23
CA ARG A 21 3.10 5.69 14.94
C ARG A 21 2.87 5.73 16.46
N ASP A 22 1.67 5.40 16.92
CA ASP A 22 1.34 5.35 18.34
C ASP A 22 1.76 4.00 18.93
N THR A 23 2.97 3.97 19.48
CA THR A 23 3.54 2.76 20.08
C THR A 23 2.75 2.25 21.27
N GLN A 24 2.12 3.14 22.06
CA GLN A 24 1.30 2.74 23.20
C GLN A 24 0.01 2.06 22.74
N ALA A 25 -0.64 2.59 21.70
CA ALA A 25 -1.82 1.97 21.11
C ALA A 25 -1.49 0.60 20.50
N LEU A 26 -0.35 0.47 19.82
CA LEU A 26 0.12 -0.80 19.27
C LEU A 26 0.40 -1.81 20.38
N ASP A 27 1.13 -1.44 21.42
CA ASP A 27 1.44 -2.32 22.56
C ASP A 27 0.16 -2.77 23.29
N ALA A 28 -0.79 -1.86 23.49
CA ALA A 28 -2.07 -2.19 24.09
C ALA A 28 -2.90 -3.16 23.21
N LEU A 29 -2.83 -3.01 21.88
CA LEU A 29 -3.50 -3.91 20.94
C LEU A 29 -2.90 -5.32 20.98
N PHE A 30 -1.58 -5.43 20.86
CA PHE A 30 -0.88 -6.72 20.90
C PHE A 30 -0.95 -7.38 22.28
N GLY A 31 -1.07 -6.61 23.37
CA GLY A 31 -1.26 -7.14 24.73
C GLY A 31 -2.66 -7.70 24.98
N ARG A 32 -3.69 -7.25 24.22
CA ARG A 32 -5.08 -7.75 24.38
C ARG A 32 -5.40 -8.96 23.50
N HIS A 33 -4.67 -9.14 22.40
CA HIS A 33 -4.97 -10.14 21.39
C HIS A 33 -3.75 -10.99 21.05
N THR A 34 -3.99 -12.27 20.77
CA THR A 34 -2.98 -13.16 20.22
C THR A 34 -3.15 -13.20 18.70
N PHE A 35 -2.26 -12.52 17.97
CA PHE A 35 -2.30 -12.48 16.53
C PHE A 35 -1.48 -13.61 15.90
N GLY A 36 -2.02 -14.25 14.87
CA GLY A 36 -1.29 -15.23 14.05
C GLY A 36 -0.34 -14.59 13.03
N GLY A 37 -0.54 -13.32 12.73
CA GLY A 37 0.25 -12.52 11.78
C GLY A 37 -0.39 -11.18 11.50
N VAL A 38 0.30 -10.34 10.73
CA VAL A 38 -0.12 -8.98 10.38
C VAL A 38 -0.14 -8.82 8.87
N ILE A 39 -1.18 -8.16 8.33
CA ILE A 39 -1.20 -7.65 6.97
C ILE A 39 -1.11 -6.13 7.07
N HIS A 40 0.01 -5.56 6.61
CA HIS A 40 0.33 -4.15 6.78
C HIS A 40 0.05 -3.35 5.51
N PHE A 41 -1.13 -2.73 5.46
CA PHE A 41 -1.54 -1.82 4.40
C PHE A 41 -1.45 -0.33 4.78
N ALA A 42 -1.26 -0.02 6.07
CA ALA A 42 -1.21 1.36 6.53
C ALA A 42 -0.04 2.11 5.89
N GLY A 43 -0.31 3.25 5.28
CA GLY A 43 0.70 4.08 4.65
C GLY A 43 0.10 5.17 3.75
N LEU A 44 0.79 6.29 3.67
CA LEU A 44 0.51 7.33 2.69
C LEU A 44 1.00 6.88 1.31
N LYS A 45 0.22 7.11 0.24
CA LYS A 45 0.50 6.53 -1.09
C LYS A 45 0.51 7.53 -2.25
N ALA A 46 0.22 8.80 -2.04
CA ALA A 46 0.14 9.80 -3.10
C ALA A 46 1.54 10.30 -3.50
N VAL A 47 2.02 9.91 -4.69
CA VAL A 47 3.37 10.25 -5.17
C VAL A 47 3.59 11.77 -5.18
N GLY A 48 2.67 12.56 -5.75
CA GLY A 48 2.80 14.02 -5.81
C GLY A 48 2.87 14.67 -4.42
N GLU A 49 2.05 14.21 -3.46
CA GLU A 49 2.12 14.69 -2.08
C GLU A 49 3.45 14.32 -1.41
N SER A 50 4.01 13.15 -1.72
CA SER A 50 5.29 12.72 -1.16
C SER A 50 6.44 13.65 -1.55
N VAL A 51 6.41 14.20 -2.76
CA VAL A 51 7.40 15.18 -3.24
C VAL A 51 7.27 16.49 -2.47
N ALA A 52 6.04 16.93 -2.22
CA ALA A 52 5.79 18.18 -1.47
C ALA A 52 6.03 18.04 0.05
N GLN A 53 5.83 16.84 0.61
CA GLN A 53 5.89 16.58 2.05
C GLN A 53 6.70 15.31 2.38
N PRO A 54 8.00 15.23 2.00
CA PRO A 54 8.76 13.99 2.13
C PRO A 54 8.92 13.51 3.57
N LEU A 55 9.12 14.40 4.52
CA LEU A 55 9.28 14.04 5.94
C LEU A 55 8.00 13.41 6.52
N ARG A 56 6.82 13.88 6.11
CA ARG A 56 5.54 13.29 6.50
C ARG A 56 5.43 11.83 6.01
N TYR A 57 5.92 11.56 4.80
CA TYR A 57 5.93 10.20 4.24
C TYR A 57 6.92 9.29 4.95
N LEU A 58 8.11 9.79 5.27
CA LEU A 58 9.10 9.03 6.02
C LEU A 58 8.61 8.73 7.45
N ASP A 59 8.06 9.72 8.14
CA ASP A 59 7.53 9.53 9.49
C ASP A 59 6.37 8.52 9.49
N ASN A 60 5.38 8.70 8.62
CA ASN A 60 4.22 7.81 8.60
C ASN A 60 4.56 6.41 8.12
N ASN A 61 5.27 6.30 6.99
CA ASN A 61 5.47 5.00 6.34
C ASN A 61 6.64 4.23 6.94
N VAL A 62 7.77 4.89 7.19
CA VAL A 62 8.98 4.20 7.68
C VAL A 62 8.92 4.08 9.20
N SER A 63 8.78 5.20 9.94
CA SER A 63 8.73 5.14 11.41
C SER A 63 7.53 4.32 11.88
N GLY A 64 6.35 4.50 11.26
CA GLY A 64 5.16 3.70 11.58
C GLY A 64 5.36 2.20 11.36
N THR A 65 6.01 1.80 10.25
CA THR A 65 6.35 0.40 10.00
C THR A 65 7.33 -0.14 11.05
N ILE A 66 8.36 0.63 11.41
CA ILE A 66 9.32 0.24 12.46
C ILE A 66 8.62 0.04 13.80
N HIS A 67 7.75 0.97 14.21
CA HIS A 67 6.99 0.84 15.45
C HIS A 67 6.10 -0.41 15.47
N LEU A 68 5.44 -0.70 14.35
CA LEU A 68 4.64 -1.92 14.20
C LEU A 68 5.52 -3.17 14.35
N LEU A 69 6.66 -3.24 13.66
CA LEU A 69 7.59 -4.38 13.75
C LEU A 69 8.12 -4.57 15.17
N GLN A 70 8.44 -3.49 15.88
CA GLN A 70 8.85 -3.55 17.28
C GLN A 70 7.75 -4.06 18.21
N ALA A 71 6.48 -3.64 17.99
CA ALA A 71 5.35 -4.15 18.74
C ALA A 71 5.10 -5.64 18.46
N MET A 72 5.20 -6.07 17.20
CA MET A 72 5.13 -7.47 16.78
C MET A 72 6.23 -8.30 17.44
N GLU A 73 7.46 -7.77 17.47
CA GLU A 73 8.60 -8.44 18.10
C GLU A 73 8.40 -8.66 19.60
N ARG A 74 7.95 -7.62 20.32
CA ARG A 74 7.63 -7.73 21.76
C ARG A 74 6.52 -8.75 22.05
N ALA A 75 5.56 -8.88 21.13
CA ALA A 75 4.44 -9.82 21.25
C ALA A 75 4.74 -11.22 20.68
N ASP A 76 5.96 -11.47 20.22
CA ASP A 76 6.39 -12.71 19.54
C ASP A 76 5.58 -13.07 18.30
N VAL A 77 5.02 -12.07 17.61
CA VAL A 77 4.32 -12.20 16.33
C VAL A 77 5.34 -12.03 15.21
N ARG A 78 5.66 -13.10 14.48
CA ARG A 78 6.75 -13.15 13.49
C ARG A 78 6.28 -13.31 12.05
N ARG A 79 5.00 -13.07 11.77
CA ARG A 79 4.42 -13.20 10.41
C ARG A 79 3.90 -11.87 9.93
N ILE A 80 4.39 -11.41 8.77
CA ILE A 80 3.91 -10.17 8.16
C ILE A 80 3.80 -10.27 6.66
N VAL A 81 2.70 -9.75 6.13
CA VAL A 81 2.54 -9.42 4.71
C VAL A 81 2.62 -7.91 4.58
N PHE A 82 3.63 -7.42 3.89
CA PHE A 82 3.87 -6.00 3.71
C PHE A 82 3.42 -5.53 2.33
N SER A 83 2.56 -4.53 2.31
CA SER A 83 2.16 -3.82 1.09
C SER A 83 3.27 -2.87 0.64
N SER A 84 4.15 -3.35 -0.22
CA SER A 84 5.09 -2.52 -0.96
C SER A 84 4.45 -1.96 -2.23
N SER A 85 5.23 -1.50 -3.17
CA SER A 85 4.75 -0.88 -4.41
C SER A 85 5.74 -1.13 -5.55
N ALA A 86 5.24 -1.25 -6.78
CA ALA A 86 6.07 -1.28 -7.99
C ALA A 86 6.91 -0.01 -8.17
N THR A 87 6.56 1.10 -7.51
CA THR A 87 7.37 2.34 -7.52
C THR A 87 8.78 2.18 -6.96
N VAL A 88 9.08 1.07 -6.26
CA VAL A 88 10.44 0.75 -5.82
C VAL A 88 11.38 0.43 -6.98
N TYR A 89 10.86 -0.01 -8.14
CA TYR A 89 11.64 -0.27 -9.33
C TYR A 89 12.11 1.01 -10.06
N GLY A 90 11.44 2.16 -9.80
CA GLY A 90 11.72 3.40 -10.51
C GLY A 90 11.43 3.28 -12.00
N ASP A 91 12.40 3.65 -12.84
CA ASP A 91 12.32 3.56 -14.30
C ASP A 91 12.99 2.27 -14.76
N PRO A 92 12.25 1.19 -14.99
CA PRO A 92 12.83 -0.12 -15.33
C PRO A 92 13.37 -0.13 -16.76
N ALA A 93 14.54 -0.76 -16.96
CA ALA A 93 15.14 -0.92 -18.28
C ALA A 93 14.46 -1.99 -19.14
N VAL A 94 13.71 -2.90 -18.53
CA VAL A 94 13.05 -4.05 -19.18
C VAL A 94 11.61 -4.19 -18.71
N VAL A 95 10.70 -4.42 -19.66
CA VAL A 95 9.28 -4.67 -19.42
C VAL A 95 8.88 -5.97 -20.13
N PRO A 96 8.15 -6.88 -19.51
CA PRO A 96 7.65 -6.90 -18.13
C PRO A 96 8.77 -6.88 -17.08
N ILE A 97 8.53 -6.20 -15.96
CA ILE A 97 9.52 -6.01 -14.89
C ILE A 97 9.69 -7.33 -14.11
N PRO A 98 10.87 -7.98 -14.11
CA PRO A 98 11.10 -9.14 -13.27
C PRO A 98 11.32 -8.74 -11.80
N GLU A 99 11.01 -9.62 -10.85
CA GLU A 99 11.22 -9.35 -9.41
C GLU A 99 12.69 -9.09 -9.06
N THR A 100 13.62 -9.55 -9.91
CA THR A 100 15.06 -9.35 -9.77
C THR A 100 15.56 -8.02 -10.34
N ALA A 101 14.67 -7.19 -10.91
CA ALA A 101 15.06 -5.88 -11.43
C ALA A 101 15.66 -4.99 -10.34
N PRO A 102 16.60 -4.10 -10.69
CA PRO A 102 17.18 -3.15 -9.75
C PRO A 102 16.10 -2.28 -9.08
N LEU A 103 16.30 -1.98 -7.81
CA LEU A 103 15.40 -1.13 -7.03
C LEU A 103 15.95 0.30 -7.00
N THR A 104 15.34 1.18 -7.76
CA THR A 104 15.82 2.53 -8.06
C THR A 104 14.74 3.59 -7.87
N ALA A 105 14.02 3.52 -6.75
CA ALA A 105 12.91 4.42 -6.46
C ALA A 105 13.23 5.90 -6.77
N THR A 106 12.42 6.55 -7.60
CA THR A 106 12.63 7.90 -8.12
C THR A 106 11.90 9.00 -7.35
N ASN A 107 11.04 8.63 -6.40
CA ASN A 107 10.24 9.58 -5.61
C ASN A 107 10.22 9.20 -4.13
N PRO A 108 9.89 10.15 -3.22
CA PRO A 108 9.91 9.90 -1.77
C PRO A 108 8.96 8.79 -1.29
N TYR A 109 7.80 8.61 -1.95
CA TYR A 109 6.91 7.50 -1.64
C TYR A 109 7.57 6.15 -1.94
N GLY A 110 8.09 5.96 -3.17
CA GLY A 110 8.81 4.74 -3.55
C GLY A 110 10.01 4.48 -2.64
N ARG A 111 10.78 5.54 -2.29
CA ARG A 111 11.88 5.43 -1.33
C ARG A 111 11.43 4.99 0.05
N SER A 112 10.31 5.51 0.57
CA SER A 112 9.78 5.08 1.86
C SER A 112 9.40 3.60 1.86
N LYS A 113 8.83 3.10 0.75
CA LYS A 113 8.52 1.67 0.61
C LYS A 113 9.79 0.81 0.54
N LEU A 114 10.79 1.25 -0.23
CA LEU A 114 12.08 0.55 -0.32
C LEU A 114 12.80 0.49 1.03
N MET A 115 12.83 1.57 1.79
CA MET A 115 13.39 1.59 3.15
C MET A 115 12.69 0.60 4.08
N CYS A 116 11.36 0.43 3.96
CA CYS A 116 10.62 -0.59 4.71
C CYS A 116 10.99 -2.00 4.25
N GLU A 117 11.15 -2.23 2.92
CA GLU A 117 11.62 -3.54 2.40
C GLU A 117 13.00 -3.88 2.94
N ASP A 118 13.93 -2.90 2.97
CA ASP A 118 15.28 -3.11 3.50
C ASP A 118 15.24 -3.44 4.99
N ALA A 119 14.44 -2.70 5.79
CA ALA A 119 14.26 -3.00 7.20
C ALA A 119 13.70 -4.42 7.44
N LEU A 120 12.77 -4.88 6.60
CA LEU A 120 12.20 -6.23 6.67
C LEU A 120 13.24 -7.31 6.31
N ARG A 121 14.11 -7.05 5.32
CA ARG A 121 15.19 -7.98 4.96
C ARG A 121 16.24 -8.09 6.08
N GLU A 122 16.65 -6.96 6.66
CA GLU A 122 17.57 -6.93 7.79
C GLU A 122 16.98 -7.65 9.02
N LEU A 123 15.67 -7.47 9.26
CA LEU A 123 14.97 -8.14 10.35
C LEU A 123 14.97 -9.67 10.17
N PHE A 124 14.73 -10.16 8.95
CA PHE A 124 14.81 -11.58 8.63
C PHE A 124 16.24 -12.12 8.75
N ALA A 125 17.24 -11.34 8.31
CA ALA A 125 18.64 -11.74 8.42
C ALA A 125 19.09 -11.87 9.88
N ALA A 126 18.58 -11.00 10.77
CA ALA A 126 18.86 -11.02 12.20
C ALA A 126 18.14 -12.15 12.95
N ASP A 127 16.89 -12.45 12.56
CA ASP A 127 16.07 -13.51 13.18
C ASP A 127 15.28 -14.28 12.11
N PRO A 128 15.79 -15.44 11.65
CA PRO A 128 15.14 -16.24 10.60
C PRO A 128 13.79 -16.85 10.98
N ARG A 129 13.31 -16.65 12.20
CA ARG A 129 11.94 -17.06 12.60
C ARG A 129 10.87 -16.16 11.96
N TRP A 130 11.24 -14.98 11.48
CA TRP A 130 10.32 -14.12 10.77
C TRP A 130 9.88 -14.75 9.45
N GLN A 131 8.59 -14.66 9.17
CA GLN A 131 7.95 -15.05 7.93
C GLN A 131 7.41 -13.80 7.25
N ILE A 132 8.10 -13.34 6.23
CA ILE A 132 7.85 -12.04 5.61
C ILE A 132 7.48 -12.23 4.15
N ALA A 133 6.32 -11.70 3.76
CA ALA A 133 5.94 -11.58 2.35
C ALA A 133 5.91 -10.09 1.97
N ILE A 134 6.69 -9.70 0.97
CA ILE A 134 6.74 -8.35 0.42
C ILE A 134 6.00 -8.35 -0.91
N LEU A 135 4.86 -7.65 -0.99
CA LEU A 135 4.03 -7.60 -2.18
C LEU A 135 4.16 -6.23 -2.86
N ARG A 136 4.78 -6.20 -4.05
CA ARG A 136 4.97 -4.98 -4.84
C ARG A 136 3.79 -4.79 -5.78
N TYR A 137 2.77 -4.10 -5.28
CA TYR A 137 1.57 -3.81 -6.07
C TYR A 137 1.87 -2.78 -7.17
N PHE A 138 1.33 -3.04 -8.35
CA PHE A 138 1.18 -2.07 -9.43
C PHE A 138 -0.09 -1.24 -9.18
N ASN A 139 -1.11 -1.37 -10.03
CA ASN A 139 -2.38 -0.67 -9.86
C ASN A 139 -3.52 -1.72 -9.69
N PRO A 140 -3.68 -2.29 -8.48
CA PRO A 140 -4.69 -3.32 -8.30
C PRO A 140 -6.08 -2.78 -8.59
N VAL A 141 -6.83 -3.51 -9.38
CA VAL A 141 -8.21 -3.21 -9.76
C VAL A 141 -9.09 -4.37 -9.37
N GLY A 142 -10.26 -4.06 -8.83
CA GLY A 142 -11.25 -5.08 -8.50
C GLY A 142 -12.32 -4.58 -7.56
N ALA A 143 -13.38 -5.38 -7.50
CA ALA A 143 -14.47 -5.20 -6.55
C ALA A 143 -14.92 -6.59 -6.05
N HIS A 144 -15.49 -6.63 -4.86
CA HIS A 144 -16.08 -7.85 -4.33
C HIS A 144 -17.35 -8.21 -5.15
N GLU A 145 -17.59 -9.49 -5.38
CA GLU A 145 -18.70 -9.98 -6.18
C GLU A 145 -20.09 -9.49 -5.73
N SER A 146 -20.24 -9.20 -4.43
CA SER A 146 -21.47 -8.63 -3.86
C SER A 146 -21.76 -7.20 -4.34
N GLY A 147 -20.82 -6.51 -4.96
CA GLY A 147 -20.92 -5.08 -5.30
C GLY A 147 -20.88 -4.12 -4.09
N LEU A 148 -20.73 -4.62 -2.87
CA LEU A 148 -20.72 -3.80 -1.66
C LEU A 148 -19.34 -3.21 -1.35
N ILE A 149 -18.27 -3.84 -1.82
CA ILE A 149 -16.88 -3.41 -1.58
C ILE A 149 -16.19 -3.26 -2.93
N GLY A 150 -15.53 -2.14 -3.12
CA GLY A 150 -14.76 -1.79 -4.31
C GLY A 150 -13.95 -0.54 -4.06
N GLU A 151 -13.33 0.01 -5.10
CA GLU A 151 -12.56 1.23 -5.01
C GLU A 151 -13.48 2.46 -5.06
N SER A 152 -13.54 3.20 -3.95
CA SER A 152 -14.31 4.45 -3.82
C SER A 152 -13.46 5.46 -3.07
N PRO A 153 -12.54 6.16 -3.74
CA PRO A 153 -11.63 7.10 -3.10
C PRO A 153 -12.37 8.31 -2.53
N ASN A 154 -11.89 8.82 -1.39
CA ASN A 154 -12.33 10.08 -0.86
C ASN A 154 -11.66 11.24 -1.64
N GLY A 155 -12.45 12.12 -2.25
CA GLY A 155 -11.95 13.23 -3.04
C GLY A 155 -11.57 12.87 -4.47
N VAL A 156 -10.57 13.58 -5.02
CA VAL A 156 -10.12 13.37 -6.40
C VAL A 156 -9.34 12.06 -6.49
N PRO A 157 -9.72 11.14 -7.41
CA PRO A 157 -9.00 9.89 -7.60
C PRO A 157 -7.54 10.11 -8.04
N ASN A 158 -6.66 9.20 -7.62
CA ASN A 158 -5.27 9.17 -8.09
C ASN A 158 -4.99 8.04 -9.09
N ASN A 159 -5.92 7.07 -9.22
CA ASN A 159 -5.81 5.94 -10.12
C ASN A 159 -6.81 6.06 -11.28
N LEU A 160 -6.53 5.39 -12.39
CA LEU A 160 -7.33 5.47 -13.62
C LEU A 160 -8.73 4.88 -13.46
N MET A 161 -8.86 3.70 -12.85
CA MET A 161 -10.16 2.98 -12.79
C MET A 161 -11.28 3.75 -12.09
N PRO A 162 -11.07 4.46 -10.97
CA PRO A 162 -12.10 5.33 -10.40
C PRO A 162 -12.58 6.43 -11.36
N TYR A 163 -11.70 7.00 -12.17
CA TYR A 163 -12.11 7.96 -13.22
C TYR A 163 -13.00 7.32 -14.26
N ILE A 164 -12.62 6.15 -14.77
CA ILE A 164 -13.42 5.39 -15.75
C ILE A 164 -14.80 5.07 -15.18
N THR A 165 -14.86 4.54 -13.98
CA THR A 165 -16.13 4.16 -13.33
C THR A 165 -17.01 5.38 -13.02
N GLN A 166 -16.43 6.52 -12.67
CA GLN A 166 -17.15 7.78 -12.45
C GLN A 166 -17.72 8.33 -13.77
N VAL A 167 -17.03 8.18 -14.90
CA VAL A 167 -17.57 8.53 -16.22
C VAL A 167 -18.69 7.57 -16.60
N ALA A 168 -18.47 6.26 -16.46
CA ALA A 168 -19.47 5.25 -16.79
C ALA A 168 -20.77 5.39 -15.95
N SER A 169 -20.66 5.86 -14.70
CA SER A 169 -21.80 6.11 -13.81
C SER A 169 -22.42 7.50 -13.96
N GLY A 170 -21.93 8.34 -14.86
CA GLY A 170 -22.42 9.71 -15.09
C GLY A 170 -22.01 10.72 -14.00
N GLN A 171 -21.12 10.37 -13.09
CA GLN A 171 -20.59 11.30 -12.09
C GLN A 171 -19.58 12.29 -12.70
N ARG A 172 -18.97 11.93 -13.84
CA ARG A 172 -18.09 12.77 -14.65
C ARG A 172 -18.54 12.75 -16.08
N GLU A 173 -18.39 13.87 -16.77
CA GLU A 173 -18.79 14.02 -18.16
C GLU A 173 -17.84 13.27 -19.12
N TYR A 174 -16.54 13.33 -18.86
CA TYR A 174 -15.51 12.72 -19.71
C TYR A 174 -14.29 12.26 -18.91
N LEU A 175 -13.51 11.39 -19.57
CA LEU A 175 -12.18 11.00 -19.12
C LEU A 175 -11.15 11.91 -19.79
N GLN A 176 -10.28 12.52 -18.99
CA GLN A 176 -9.20 13.34 -19.48
C GLN A 176 -7.96 12.48 -19.78
N ILE A 177 -7.43 12.62 -21.01
CA ILE A 177 -6.19 11.99 -21.45
C ILE A 177 -5.08 13.05 -21.38
N PHE A 178 -3.97 12.75 -20.70
CA PHE A 178 -2.86 13.66 -20.54
C PHE A 178 -1.72 13.24 -21.45
N GLY A 179 -1.45 14.08 -22.47
CA GLY A 179 -0.41 13.87 -23.47
C GLY A 179 -0.83 12.95 -24.61
N ASN A 180 -0.19 13.16 -25.77
CA ASN A 180 -0.37 12.38 -27.00
C ASN A 180 0.95 12.22 -27.76
N ASP A 181 2.07 12.43 -27.07
CA ASP A 181 3.44 12.45 -27.60
C ASP A 181 4.35 11.39 -26.94
N TYR A 182 3.75 10.42 -26.26
CA TYR A 182 4.47 9.28 -25.71
C TYR A 182 4.94 8.33 -26.83
N SER A 183 6.06 7.63 -26.59
CA SER A 183 6.59 6.61 -27.51
C SER A 183 5.77 5.32 -27.44
N THR A 184 4.49 5.40 -27.82
CA THR A 184 3.49 4.32 -27.84
C THR A 184 2.75 4.33 -29.19
N PRO A 185 2.07 3.24 -29.60
CA PRO A 185 1.42 3.17 -30.91
C PRO A 185 0.38 4.27 -31.17
N ASP A 186 -0.27 4.77 -30.13
CA ASP A 186 -1.30 5.82 -30.21
C ASP A 186 -0.88 7.15 -29.58
N GLY A 187 0.38 7.25 -29.13
CA GLY A 187 0.92 8.44 -28.49
C GLY A 187 0.44 8.67 -27.06
N THR A 188 -0.42 7.81 -26.49
CA THR A 188 -0.89 7.96 -25.12
C THR A 188 -0.02 7.19 -24.13
N GLY A 189 -0.13 7.52 -22.84
CA GLY A 189 0.59 6.80 -21.78
C GLY A 189 0.09 5.36 -21.63
N VAL A 190 1.00 4.42 -21.51
CA VAL A 190 0.69 3.02 -21.17
C VAL A 190 0.56 2.86 -19.67
N ARG A 191 -0.41 2.05 -19.25
CA ARG A 191 -0.65 1.73 -17.83
C ARG A 191 -0.78 0.22 -17.68
N ASP A 192 -0.28 -0.31 -16.56
CA ASP A 192 -0.46 -1.67 -16.07
C ASP A 192 -1.87 -1.93 -15.53
#